data_630947c53b1d6205fadefd3bfbf91748
#
_entry.id   630947c53b1d6205fadefd3bfbf91748
#
_cell.length_a   1.000
_cell.length_b   1.000
_cell.length_c   1.000
_cell.angle_alpha   90.00
_cell.angle_beta   90.00
_cell.angle_gamma   90.00
#
_symmetry.space_group_name_H-M   'P 1'
#
loop_
_entity.id
_entity.type
_entity.pdbx_description
1 polymer ?
#
loop_
_entity_poly.entity_id
_entity_poly.type
_entity_poly.pdbx_seq_one_letter_code
_entity_poly.pdbx_strand_id
1 'polypeptide(L)'
;MYFAYGSNINLDQMAYRCPAAQVVGPVVLEGYELLFRGNASGNGVATIKPKEGQQVHGLLWRITPGCERSLDLYEGYPHLYEKESVAVRDHAGRQLTVMAYVMTDGDRWRSPALPSEYYYQAFGMLPPERTATVQIKTGMGVLC
;
A
#
# COMPACT_ATOMS: atom_id res chain seq x y z
N MET A 1 -11.41 -9.34 -1.43
CA MET A 1 -11.14 -7.90 -1.54
C MET A 1 -9.71 -7.61 -1.13
N TYR A 2 -9.18 -6.53 -1.62
CA TYR A 2 -7.77 -6.16 -1.50
C TYR A 2 -7.66 -4.75 -0.94
N PHE A 3 -6.89 -4.59 0.13
CA PHE A 3 -6.59 -3.30 0.76
C PHE A 3 -5.28 -2.76 0.22
N ALA A 4 -5.35 -1.66 -0.51
CA ALA A 4 -4.19 -0.97 -1.06
C ALA A 4 -3.83 0.23 -0.19
N TYR A 5 -2.61 0.26 0.30
CA TYR A 5 -2.12 1.37 1.13
C TYR A 5 -0.90 2.06 0.52
N GLY A 6 -0.41 1.54 -0.60
CA GLY A 6 0.74 2.07 -1.32
C GLY A 6 0.36 2.58 -2.70
N SER A 7 1.12 2.20 -3.72
CA SER A 7 0.93 2.71 -5.08
C SER A 7 -0.43 2.37 -5.69
N ASN A 8 -1.05 1.28 -5.27
CA ASN A 8 -2.33 0.85 -5.81
C ASN A 8 -3.52 1.65 -5.25
N ILE A 9 -3.28 2.68 -4.47
CA ILE A 9 -4.25 3.75 -4.21
C ILE A 9 -4.52 4.52 -5.50
N ASN A 10 -3.55 4.58 -6.40
CA ASN A 10 -3.67 5.30 -7.66
C ASN A 10 -4.55 4.52 -8.65
N LEU A 11 -5.64 5.15 -9.09
CA LEU A 11 -6.61 4.51 -9.97
C LEU A 11 -6.03 4.17 -11.33
N ASP A 12 -5.18 5.02 -11.88
CA ASP A 12 -4.58 4.80 -13.20
C ASP A 12 -3.59 3.63 -13.17
N GLN A 13 -2.80 3.55 -12.11
CA GLN A 13 -1.87 2.44 -11.94
C GLN A 13 -2.61 1.12 -11.81
N MET A 14 -3.66 1.11 -11.03
CA MET A 14 -4.45 -0.10 -10.82
C MET A 14 -5.17 -0.50 -12.10
N ALA A 15 -5.68 0.45 -12.89
CA ALA A 15 -6.29 0.16 -14.19
C ALA A 15 -5.30 -0.49 -15.15
N TYR A 16 -4.05 -0.10 -15.09
CA TYR A 16 -3.00 -0.70 -15.91
C TYR A 16 -2.64 -2.12 -15.43
N ARG A 17 -2.46 -2.29 -14.12
CA ARG A 17 -2.05 -3.59 -13.54
C ARG A 17 -3.17 -4.62 -13.54
N CYS A 18 -4.39 -4.15 -13.38
CA CYS A 18 -5.54 -5.01 -13.16
C CYS A 18 -6.82 -4.32 -13.63
N PRO A 19 -7.07 -4.33 -14.97
CA PRO A 19 -8.23 -3.62 -15.53
C PRO A 19 -9.58 -4.11 -14.98
N ALA A 20 -9.66 -5.36 -14.52
CA ALA A 20 -10.89 -5.93 -13.99
C ALA A 20 -11.18 -5.52 -12.54
N ALA A 21 -10.25 -4.83 -11.88
CA ALA A 21 -10.45 -4.40 -10.49
C ALA A 21 -11.49 -3.29 -10.43
N GLN A 22 -12.28 -3.32 -9.36
CA GLN A 22 -13.33 -2.32 -9.12
C GLN A 22 -13.08 -1.65 -7.76
N VAL A 23 -13.12 -0.31 -7.75
CA VAL A 23 -13.01 0.44 -6.50
C VAL A 23 -14.24 0.19 -5.65
N VAL A 24 -14.03 -0.16 -4.39
CA VAL A 24 -15.11 -0.24 -3.39
C VAL A 24 -15.20 1.07 -2.63
N GLY A 25 -14.08 1.60 -2.16
CA GLY A 25 -14.04 2.87 -1.47
C GLY A 25 -12.90 2.98 -0.48
N PRO A 26 -12.74 4.16 0.13
CA PRO A 26 -11.73 4.36 1.16
C PRO A 26 -12.07 3.60 2.42
N VAL A 27 -11.04 3.05 3.06
CA VAL A 27 -11.15 2.31 4.32
C VAL A 27 -9.97 2.65 5.22
N VAL A 28 -10.09 2.29 6.49
CA VAL A 28 -9.05 2.52 7.50
C VAL A 28 -8.68 1.21 8.16
N LEU A 29 -7.39 0.95 8.28
CA LEU A 29 -6.85 -0.17 9.05
C LEU A 29 -6.34 0.36 10.38
N GLU A 30 -7.00 0.03 11.46
CA GLU A 30 -6.61 0.45 12.80
C GLU A 30 -5.63 -0.52 13.42
N GLY A 31 -4.75 -0.01 14.28
CA GLY A 31 -3.77 -0.81 14.98
C GLY A 31 -2.54 -1.15 14.16
N TYR A 32 -2.29 -0.39 13.10
CA TYR A 32 -1.12 -0.55 12.24
C TYR A 32 -0.52 0.81 11.92
N GLU A 33 0.76 0.81 11.59
CA GLU A 33 1.45 2.00 11.08
C GLU A 33 2.02 1.72 9.68
N LEU A 34 2.10 2.78 8.88
CA LEU A 34 2.72 2.74 7.55
C LEU A 34 4.21 3.02 7.71
N LEU A 35 5.02 2.16 7.11
CA LEU A 35 6.47 2.27 7.14
C LEU A 35 7.04 2.22 5.73
N PHE A 36 8.21 2.83 5.56
CA PHE A 36 8.98 2.72 4.34
C PHE A 36 10.31 2.05 4.67
N ARG A 37 10.64 1.00 3.92
CA ARG A 37 11.85 0.20 4.14
C ARG A 37 12.69 0.19 2.87
N GLY A 38 14.00 0.15 3.03
CA GLY A 38 14.90 0.09 1.87
C GLY A 38 14.77 -1.21 1.11
N ASN A 39 14.74 -1.10 -0.22
CA ASN A 39 14.81 -2.25 -1.10
C ASN A 39 16.26 -2.44 -1.58
N ALA A 40 16.50 -3.40 -2.49
CA ALA A 40 17.83 -3.71 -3.00
C ALA A 40 18.50 -2.52 -3.69
N SER A 41 17.72 -1.58 -4.24
CA SER A 41 18.24 -0.36 -4.89
C SER A 41 18.39 0.81 -3.91
N GLY A 42 18.08 0.62 -2.64
CA GLY A 42 18.18 1.66 -1.61
C GLY A 42 16.97 2.56 -1.51
N ASN A 43 15.94 2.38 -2.33
CA ASN A 43 14.71 3.17 -2.28
C ASN A 43 13.75 2.60 -1.22
N GLY A 44 12.99 3.50 -0.60
CA GLY A 44 11.96 3.08 0.34
C GLY A 44 10.73 2.55 -0.36
N VAL A 45 10.22 1.42 0.08
CA VAL A 45 8.96 0.84 -0.35
C VAL A 45 8.04 0.66 0.84
N ALA A 46 6.73 0.72 0.60
CA ALA A 46 5.75 0.75 1.67
C ALA A 46 5.51 -0.64 2.27
N THR A 47 5.34 -0.67 3.57
CA THR A 47 4.83 -1.83 4.29
C THR A 47 4.05 -1.34 5.51
N ILE A 48 3.35 -2.25 6.18
CA ILE A 48 2.63 -1.95 7.41
C ILE A 48 3.09 -2.91 8.50
N LYS A 49 2.95 -2.45 9.73
CA LYS A 49 3.26 -3.29 10.89
C LYS A 49 2.33 -2.93 12.04
N PRO A 50 1.99 -3.89 12.91
CA PRO A 50 1.13 -3.60 14.06
C PRO A 50 1.70 -2.47 14.93
N LYS A 51 0.85 -1.53 15.27
CA LYS A 51 1.18 -0.41 16.16
C LYS A 51 -0.08 0.10 16.82
N GLU A 52 -0.20 -0.14 18.12
CA GLU A 52 -1.36 0.31 18.88
C GLU A 52 -1.51 1.83 18.80
N GLY A 53 -2.74 2.30 18.60
CA GLY A 53 -3.06 3.71 18.55
C GLY A 53 -2.82 4.39 17.20
N GLN A 54 -2.26 3.66 16.23
CA GLN A 54 -2.04 4.19 14.89
C GLN A 54 -3.07 3.63 13.91
N GLN A 55 -3.14 4.22 12.73
CA GLN A 55 -4.03 3.75 11.69
C GLN A 55 -3.44 4.02 10.31
N VAL A 56 -3.85 3.23 9.33
CA VAL A 56 -3.42 3.35 7.94
C VAL A 56 -4.64 3.56 7.07
N HIS A 57 -4.65 4.65 6.31
CA HIS A 57 -5.69 4.94 5.33
C HIS A 57 -5.34 4.29 4.01
N GLY A 58 -6.34 3.74 3.34
CA GLY A 58 -6.12 3.13 2.04
C GLY A 58 -7.40 2.97 1.26
N LEU A 59 -7.31 2.25 0.15
CA LEU A 59 -8.40 2.04 -0.78
C LEU A 59 -8.72 0.55 -0.87
N LEU A 60 -10.01 0.24 -0.81
CA LEU A 60 -10.47 -1.14 -0.94
C LEU A 60 -10.86 -1.41 -2.39
N TRP A 61 -10.35 -2.51 -2.91
CA TRP A 61 -10.60 -2.98 -4.26
C TRP A 61 -11.27 -4.34 -4.25
N ARG A 62 -12.24 -4.53 -5.16
CA ARG A 62 -12.73 -5.86 -5.50
C ARG A 62 -11.89 -6.36 -6.66
N ILE A 63 -11.24 -7.50 -6.48
CA ILE A 63 -10.35 -8.07 -7.48
C ILE A 63 -10.79 -9.48 -7.86
N THR A 64 -10.39 -9.90 -9.07
CA THR A 64 -10.60 -11.26 -9.57
C THR A 64 -9.35 -12.11 -9.28
N PRO A 65 -9.45 -13.45 -9.39
CA PRO A 65 -8.26 -14.30 -9.29
C PRO A 65 -7.16 -13.93 -10.30
N GLY A 66 -7.55 -13.51 -11.51
CA GLY A 66 -6.59 -13.04 -12.51
C GLY A 66 -5.88 -11.76 -12.09
N CYS A 67 -6.60 -10.84 -11.47
CA CYS A 67 -6.04 -9.65 -10.87
C CYS A 67 -5.04 -9.99 -9.79
N GLU A 68 -5.40 -10.91 -8.92
CA GLU A 68 -4.51 -11.30 -7.82
C GLU A 68 -3.20 -11.88 -8.36
N ARG A 69 -3.26 -12.70 -9.41
CA ARG A 69 -2.04 -13.23 -10.04
C ARG A 69 -1.14 -12.12 -10.60
N SER A 70 -1.73 -11.11 -11.23
CA SER A 70 -0.97 -9.96 -11.74
C SER A 70 -0.33 -9.17 -10.61
N LEU A 71 -1.08 -8.94 -9.53
CA LEU A 71 -0.57 -8.23 -8.36
C LEU A 71 0.54 -9.04 -7.68
N ASP A 72 0.38 -10.36 -7.59
CA ASP A 72 1.41 -11.23 -7.02
C ASP A 72 2.76 -11.05 -7.73
N LEU A 73 2.74 -11.02 -9.06
CA LEU A 73 3.95 -10.79 -9.84
C LEU A 73 4.53 -9.41 -9.56
N TYR A 74 3.68 -8.40 -9.55
CA TYR A 74 4.11 -7.03 -9.33
C TYR A 74 4.72 -6.83 -7.94
N GLU A 75 4.12 -7.45 -6.92
CA GLU A 75 4.57 -7.32 -5.53
C GLU A 75 5.75 -8.25 -5.19
N GLY A 76 6.12 -9.14 -6.11
CA GLY A 76 7.17 -10.12 -5.83
C GLY A 76 6.76 -11.16 -4.79
N TYR A 77 5.49 -11.51 -4.79
CA TYR A 77 4.95 -12.53 -3.88
C TYR A 77 5.47 -13.94 -4.28
N PRO A 78 5.86 -14.77 -3.34
CA PRO A 78 5.83 -14.60 -1.88
C PRO A 78 7.16 -14.12 -1.28
N HIS A 79 8.12 -13.69 -2.09
CA HIS A 79 9.49 -13.42 -1.64
C HIS A 79 9.66 -12.04 -1.02
N LEU A 80 9.25 -10.99 -1.73
CA LEU A 80 9.37 -9.62 -1.24
C LEU A 80 8.19 -9.25 -0.36
N TYR A 81 6.98 -9.58 -0.80
CA TYR A 81 5.75 -9.37 -0.05
C TYR A 81 5.04 -10.69 0.16
N GLU A 82 4.35 -10.79 1.27
CA GLU A 82 3.44 -11.90 1.59
C GLU A 82 2.04 -11.35 1.75
N LYS A 83 1.06 -12.22 1.85
CA LYS A 83 -0.34 -11.83 2.01
C LYS A 83 -0.77 -12.04 3.45
N GLU A 84 -1.46 -11.04 4.00
CA GLU A 84 -2.07 -11.13 5.32
C GLU A 84 -3.54 -10.77 5.23
N SER A 85 -4.35 -11.38 6.10
CA SER A 85 -5.72 -10.97 6.30
C SER A 85 -5.76 -9.88 7.34
N VAL A 86 -6.38 -8.77 7.02
CA VAL A 86 -6.49 -7.62 7.93
C VAL A 86 -7.96 -7.18 8.00
N ALA A 87 -8.33 -6.59 9.12
CA ALA A 87 -9.69 -6.08 9.33
C ALA A 87 -9.68 -4.57 9.12
N VAL A 88 -10.38 -4.12 8.09
CA VAL A 88 -10.52 -2.70 7.77
C VAL A 88 -11.93 -2.21 8.06
N ARG A 89 -12.09 -0.90 8.25
CA ARG A 89 -13.38 -0.29 8.52
C ARG A 89 -13.71 0.72 7.42
N ASP A 90 -14.94 0.65 6.92
CA ASP A 90 -15.44 1.58 5.90
C ASP A 90 -16.11 2.80 6.54
N HIS A 91 -16.63 3.71 5.71
CA HIS A 91 -17.32 4.92 6.17
C HIS A 91 -18.58 4.65 6.97
N ALA A 92 -19.24 3.52 6.72
CA ALA A 92 -20.45 3.15 7.45
C ALA A 92 -20.11 2.50 8.78
N GLY A 93 -18.83 2.36 9.13
CA GLY A 93 -18.39 1.71 10.35
C GLY A 93 -18.37 0.19 10.24
N ARG A 94 -18.60 -0.37 9.06
CA ARG A 94 -18.58 -1.82 8.88
C ARG A 94 -17.15 -2.32 8.83
N GLN A 95 -16.92 -3.44 9.50
CA GLN A 95 -15.62 -4.09 9.52
C GLN A 95 -15.58 -5.21 8.48
N LEU A 96 -14.53 -5.23 7.69
CA LEU A 96 -14.35 -6.20 6.61
C LEU A 96 -12.98 -6.84 6.76
N THR A 97 -12.92 -8.18 6.61
CA THR A 97 -11.65 -8.90 6.57
C THR A 97 -11.22 -9.03 5.11
N VAL A 98 -10.05 -8.51 4.81
CA VAL A 98 -9.56 -8.37 3.44
C VAL A 98 -8.09 -8.76 3.36
N MET A 99 -7.59 -8.95 2.14
CA MET A 99 -6.19 -9.28 1.89
C MET A 99 -5.35 -8.01 1.74
N ALA A 100 -4.15 -8.00 2.29
CA ALA A 100 -3.15 -6.97 2.07
C ALA A 100 -1.80 -7.62 1.80
N TYR A 101 -1.00 -6.98 0.95
CA TYR A 101 0.39 -7.36 0.77
C TYR A 101 1.22 -6.69 1.85
N VAL A 102 2.04 -7.47 2.53
CA VAL A 102 2.89 -6.97 3.60
C VAL A 102 4.30 -7.51 3.35
N MET A 103 5.28 -6.64 3.51
CA MET A 103 6.67 -7.03 3.31
C MET A 103 7.01 -8.25 4.18
N THR A 104 7.75 -9.21 3.62
CA THR A 104 8.15 -10.41 4.36
C THR A 104 8.98 -10.04 5.58
N ASP A 105 9.03 -10.91 6.58
CA ASP A 105 9.69 -10.60 7.85
C ASP A 105 11.13 -10.13 7.66
N GLY A 106 11.89 -10.80 6.79
CA GLY A 106 13.27 -10.41 6.51
C GLY A 106 13.40 -9.01 5.94
N ASP A 107 12.45 -8.58 5.13
CA ASP A 107 12.47 -7.27 4.50
C ASP A 107 11.74 -6.22 5.35
N ARG A 108 10.69 -6.63 6.09
CA ARG A 108 9.92 -5.73 6.95
C ARG A 108 10.79 -5.01 7.97
N TRP A 109 11.85 -5.67 8.42
CA TRP A 109 12.74 -5.15 9.48
C TRP A 109 14.02 -4.54 8.93
N ARG A 110 14.10 -4.29 7.63
CA ARG A 110 15.22 -3.56 7.05
C ARG A 110 15.28 -2.15 7.62
N SER A 111 16.45 -1.52 7.46
CA SER A 111 16.64 -0.14 7.91
C SER A 111 15.55 0.77 7.34
N PRO A 112 15.00 1.67 8.15
CA PRO A 112 14.05 2.66 7.65
C PRO A 112 14.68 3.46 6.50
N ALA A 113 13.86 3.81 5.51
CA ALA A 113 14.30 4.57 4.36
C ALA A 113 13.24 5.59 3.98
N LEU A 114 13.68 6.74 3.45
CA LEU A 114 12.74 7.69 2.86
C LEU A 114 12.31 7.16 1.49
N PRO A 115 11.04 7.36 1.12
CA PRO A 115 10.62 7.04 -0.24
C PRO A 115 11.43 7.83 -1.25
N SER A 116 11.60 7.27 -2.46
CA SER A 116 12.25 7.98 -3.56
C SER A 116 11.40 9.18 -3.98
N GLU A 117 11.99 10.10 -4.73
CA GLU A 117 11.26 11.21 -5.33
C GLU A 117 10.05 10.71 -6.12
N TYR A 118 10.24 9.64 -6.88
CA TYR A 118 9.17 9.00 -7.63
C TYR A 118 8.05 8.52 -6.71
N TYR A 119 8.38 7.97 -5.55
CA TYR A 119 7.40 7.49 -4.59
C TYR A 119 6.55 8.63 -4.03
N TYR A 120 7.18 9.76 -3.71
CA TYR A 120 6.43 10.94 -3.26
C TYR A 120 5.45 11.40 -4.33
N GLN A 121 5.84 11.35 -5.59
CA GLN A 121 4.94 11.67 -6.70
C GLN A 121 3.77 10.69 -6.78
N ALA A 122 4.00 9.41 -6.55
CA ALA A 122 2.95 8.40 -6.57
C ALA A 122 1.85 8.67 -5.54
N PHE A 123 2.22 9.17 -4.36
CA PHE A 123 1.27 9.55 -3.32
C PHE A 123 0.80 11.00 -3.46
N GLY A 124 1.35 11.77 -4.39
CA GLY A 124 1.07 13.19 -4.48
C GLY A 124 1.65 13.99 -3.33
N MET A 125 2.69 13.47 -2.68
CA MET A 125 3.38 14.12 -1.57
C MET A 125 4.62 14.83 -2.07
N LEU A 126 5.02 15.90 -1.37
CA LEU A 126 6.30 16.55 -1.61
C LEU A 126 7.36 15.96 -0.68
N PRO A 127 8.63 15.86 -1.14
CA PRO A 127 9.70 15.42 -0.27
C PRO A 127 9.80 16.27 1.00
N PRO A 128 10.18 15.69 2.15
CA PRO A 128 10.20 16.42 3.43
C PRO A 128 11.02 17.69 3.43
N GLU A 129 12.07 17.73 2.64
CA GLU A 129 12.96 18.91 2.55
C GLU A 129 12.34 20.08 1.80
N ARG A 130 11.20 19.89 1.15
CA ARG A 130 10.55 20.92 0.34
C ARG A 130 9.29 21.48 0.93
N THR A 131 8.75 20.83 1.95
CA THR A 131 7.49 21.24 2.54
C THR A 131 7.35 20.76 3.97
N ALA A 132 6.62 21.53 4.78
CA ALA A 132 6.20 21.11 6.10
C ALA A 132 4.83 20.44 6.09
N THR A 133 4.10 20.53 4.98
CA THR A 133 2.76 19.97 4.83
C THR A 133 2.77 18.94 3.72
N VAL A 134 2.30 17.74 4.02
CA VAL A 134 2.21 16.65 3.06
C VAL A 134 0.75 16.38 2.78
N GLN A 135 0.38 16.37 1.48
CA GLN A 135 -0.95 16.02 1.02
C GLN A 135 -0.86 14.81 0.10
N ILE A 136 -1.75 13.85 0.31
CA ILE A 136 -1.81 12.67 -0.55
C ILE A 136 -2.71 12.96 -1.73
N LYS A 137 -2.21 12.69 -2.95
CA LYS A 137 -2.96 12.78 -4.19
C LYS A 137 -2.79 11.44 -4.93
N THR A 138 -3.56 11.25 -5.99
CA THR A 138 -3.29 10.15 -6.91
C THR A 138 -2.02 10.46 -7.70
N GLY A 139 -1.23 9.45 -8.02
CA GLY A 139 0.01 9.63 -8.75
C GLY A 139 0.50 8.32 -9.35
N MET A 140 1.73 8.34 -9.83
CA MET A 140 2.37 7.15 -10.40
C MET A 140 2.66 6.13 -9.31
N GLY A 141 2.50 4.86 -9.64
CA GLY A 141 2.61 3.80 -8.68
C GLY A 141 4.02 3.30 -8.44
N VAL A 142 4.24 2.79 -7.23
CA VAL A 142 5.36 1.96 -6.82
C VAL A 142 4.79 0.77 -6.05
N LEU A 143 5.65 -0.08 -5.48
CA LEU A 143 5.19 -1.27 -4.78
C LEU A 143 4.20 -0.94 -3.65
N CYS A 144 3.23 -1.81 -3.58
CA CYS A 144 2.15 -1.80 -2.63
C CYS A 144 1.32 -0.54 -2.65
#